data_55df2071f2d85a8aaab52f4a3df23391
#
_entry.id   55df2071f2d85a8aaab52f4a3df23391
#
_cell.length_a   1.000
_cell.length_b   1.000
_cell.length_c   1.000
_cell.angle_alpha   90.00
_cell.angle_beta   90.00
_cell.angle_gamma   90.00
#
_symmetry.space_group_name_H-M   'P 1'
#
loop_
_entity.id
_entity.type
_entity.pdbx_description
1 polymer ?
#
loop_
_entity_poly.entity_id
_entity_poly.type
_entity_poly.pdbx_seq_one_letter_code
_entity_poly.pdbx_strand_id
1 'polypeptide(L)'
;MSKVNGVGIAFCGGGFRSYAEVAVVEDLAREGINIGAVAGTSMGSLVAALVGAGLSPQRIAELLVELDRRVVETGTLKNLRLRVINMVTSNGIVESEKMQELARGVLGEAGIHTFADFIMPVAMPAVDIVSGELTVFTNDPELFKSTGAGWTCVSGDDLDVASCACASASYPLVIAPTTYLGHVYMDGGCRMNLPTPLFDRSSVDAVVGVGMIRQLEPLNDLKPLAIAQRTMSCGANQLDRLHAQAADIYINLPVSGADAFQAGTGQLVIDEAREMLHANPVDWSAARPSAFSAMRRAAVDAIANMVRGWQSSQQNS
;
A
#
# COMPACT_ATOMS: atom_id res chain seq x y z
N MET A 1 3.15 19.86 -13.93
CA MET A 1 3.37 18.63 -13.15
C MET A 1 4.86 18.50 -12.90
N SER A 2 5.30 18.49 -11.65
CA SER A 2 6.70 18.24 -11.30
C SER A 2 7.00 16.77 -11.51
N LYS A 3 7.94 16.47 -12.42
CA LYS A 3 8.44 15.10 -12.57
C LYS A 3 9.33 14.77 -11.38
N VAL A 4 9.04 13.68 -10.68
CA VAL A 4 9.94 13.15 -9.66
C VAL A 4 11.04 12.29 -10.29
N ASN A 5 12.23 12.34 -9.73
CA ASN A 5 13.38 11.58 -10.22
C ASN A 5 13.39 10.20 -9.55
N GLY A 6 13.07 9.16 -10.29
CA GLY A 6 13.06 7.79 -9.82
C GLY A 6 11.78 7.04 -10.14
N VAL A 7 11.68 5.82 -9.64
CA VAL A 7 10.50 4.98 -9.82
C VAL A 7 9.39 5.35 -8.83
N GLY A 8 8.14 5.18 -9.25
CA GLY A 8 7.00 5.10 -8.35
C GLY A 8 6.83 3.65 -7.90
N ILE A 9 6.83 3.39 -6.58
CA ILE A 9 6.64 2.04 -6.06
C ILE A 9 5.32 1.90 -5.31
N ALA A 10 4.56 0.86 -5.64
CA ALA A 10 3.29 0.51 -5.03
C ALA A 10 3.44 -0.75 -4.17
N PHE A 11 3.11 -0.64 -2.89
CA PHE A 11 3.10 -1.73 -1.91
C PHE A 11 1.67 -2.21 -1.66
N CYS A 12 1.42 -3.51 -1.81
CA CYS A 12 0.09 -4.06 -1.61
C CYS A 12 -0.25 -4.30 -0.14
N GLY A 13 -1.53 -4.40 0.16
CA GLY A 13 -1.99 -4.90 1.45
C GLY A 13 -1.80 -6.40 1.57
N GLY A 14 -1.42 -6.86 2.77
CA GLY A 14 -1.22 -8.28 3.04
C GLY A 14 -1.09 -8.63 4.52
N GLY A 15 -1.39 -7.69 5.44
CA GLY A 15 -1.12 -7.84 6.86
C GLY A 15 0.38 -7.99 7.12
N PHE A 16 0.79 -8.85 8.05
CA PHE A 16 2.23 -9.04 8.35
C PHE A 16 3.06 -9.57 7.17
N ARG A 17 2.42 -10.15 6.15
CA ARG A 17 3.12 -10.56 4.92
C ARG A 17 3.68 -9.39 4.13
N SER A 18 3.10 -8.18 4.25
CA SER A 18 3.61 -6.98 3.58
C SER A 18 5.03 -6.59 4.04
N TYR A 19 5.52 -7.14 5.15
CA TYR A 19 6.92 -6.95 5.55
C TYR A 19 7.91 -7.52 4.53
N ALA A 20 7.51 -8.50 3.74
CA ALA A 20 8.26 -9.04 2.59
C ALA A 20 8.66 -7.96 1.57
N GLU A 21 7.90 -6.87 1.48
CA GLU A 21 8.11 -5.76 0.53
C GLU A 21 9.43 -5.04 0.77
N VAL A 22 9.98 -5.10 2.00
CA VAL A 22 11.30 -4.55 2.34
C VAL A 22 12.41 -5.16 1.49
N ALA A 23 12.31 -6.44 1.14
CA ALA A 23 13.30 -7.11 0.29
C ALA A 23 13.39 -6.47 -1.11
N VAL A 24 12.27 -5.92 -1.63
CA VAL A 24 12.28 -5.18 -2.89
C VAL A 24 12.95 -3.81 -2.72
N VAL A 25 12.73 -3.14 -1.59
CA VAL A 25 13.41 -1.87 -1.27
C VAL A 25 14.93 -2.09 -1.15
N GLU A 26 15.36 -3.19 -0.54
CA GLU A 26 16.78 -3.61 -0.48
C GLU A 26 17.36 -3.86 -1.87
N ASP A 27 16.58 -4.52 -2.73
CA ASP A 27 17.00 -4.83 -4.11
C ASP A 27 17.17 -3.56 -4.94
N LEU A 28 16.19 -2.62 -4.88
CA LEU A 28 16.28 -1.31 -5.53
C LEU A 28 17.51 -0.53 -5.07
N ALA A 29 17.78 -0.51 -3.76
CA ALA A 29 18.94 0.16 -3.19
C ALA A 29 20.25 -0.46 -3.68
N ARG A 30 20.35 -1.80 -3.75
CA ARG A 30 21.50 -2.53 -4.26
C ARG A 30 21.75 -2.25 -5.74
N GLU A 31 20.68 -2.13 -6.52
CA GLU A 31 20.75 -1.81 -7.95
C GLU A 31 20.96 -0.31 -8.25
N GLY A 32 21.01 0.54 -7.21
CA GLY A 32 21.18 1.98 -7.35
C GLY A 32 20.00 2.67 -8.04
N ILE A 33 18.79 2.09 -7.91
CA ILE A 33 17.57 2.66 -8.47
C ILE A 33 16.91 3.55 -7.43
N ASN A 34 16.70 4.82 -7.79
CA ASN A 34 16.09 5.79 -6.91
C ASN A 34 14.57 5.60 -6.84
N ILE A 35 14.00 5.67 -5.63
CA ILE A 35 12.56 5.73 -5.40
C ILE A 35 12.17 7.21 -5.37
N GLY A 36 11.30 7.63 -6.28
CA GLY A 36 10.85 9.01 -6.41
C GLY A 36 9.50 9.28 -5.77
N ALA A 37 8.65 8.25 -5.66
CA ALA A 37 7.33 8.34 -5.03
C ALA A 37 6.88 6.96 -4.55
N VAL A 38 6.05 6.91 -3.51
CA VAL A 38 5.56 5.65 -2.95
C VAL A 38 4.04 5.69 -2.75
N ALA A 39 3.40 4.54 -2.94
CA ALA A 39 2.01 4.33 -2.54
C ALA A 39 1.90 2.99 -1.82
N GLY A 40 1.06 2.92 -0.80
CA GLY A 40 0.88 1.67 -0.06
C GLY A 40 -0.52 1.53 0.52
N THR A 41 -1.05 0.31 0.49
CA THR A 41 -2.38 -0.03 1.00
C THR A 41 -2.28 -0.92 2.21
N SER A 42 -3.17 -0.74 3.21
CA SER A 42 -3.19 -1.56 4.41
C SER A 42 -1.82 -1.56 5.11
N MET A 43 -1.27 -2.70 5.47
CA MET A 43 0.09 -2.77 6.04
C MET A 43 1.16 -2.24 5.07
N GLY A 44 0.95 -2.33 3.75
CA GLY A 44 1.82 -1.69 2.75
C GLY A 44 1.87 -0.16 2.87
N SER A 45 0.84 0.50 3.47
CA SER A 45 0.87 1.94 3.76
C SER A 45 1.90 2.30 4.84
N LEU A 46 2.11 1.42 5.81
CA LEU A 46 3.17 1.60 6.80
C LEU A 46 4.56 1.43 6.18
N VAL A 47 4.73 0.43 5.28
CA VAL A 47 5.97 0.29 4.51
C VAL A 47 6.22 1.54 3.66
N ALA A 48 5.17 2.04 2.98
CA ALA A 48 5.24 3.28 2.20
C ALA A 48 5.62 4.50 3.06
N ALA A 49 5.10 4.61 4.29
CA ALA A 49 5.46 5.68 5.22
C ALA A 49 6.96 5.66 5.56
N LEU A 50 7.49 4.49 5.90
CA LEU A 50 8.91 4.33 6.26
C LEU A 50 9.83 4.61 5.07
N VAL A 51 9.46 4.17 3.87
CA VAL A 51 10.19 4.49 2.62
C VAL A 51 10.05 5.97 2.29
N GLY A 52 8.86 6.54 2.41
CA GLY A 52 8.56 7.94 2.12
C GLY A 52 9.33 8.93 3.00
N ALA A 53 9.66 8.52 4.22
CA ALA A 53 10.53 9.27 5.12
C ALA A 53 12.04 9.12 4.81
N GLY A 54 12.40 8.32 3.80
CA GLY A 54 13.80 8.16 3.36
C GLY A 54 14.64 7.27 4.27
N LEU A 55 14.03 6.36 5.02
CA LEU A 55 14.77 5.45 5.87
C LEU A 55 15.55 4.41 5.04
N SER A 56 16.69 3.96 5.58
CA SER A 56 17.41 2.85 4.96
C SER A 56 16.59 1.55 5.01
N PRO A 57 16.75 0.65 4.04
CA PRO A 57 16.03 -0.63 4.02
C PRO A 57 16.23 -1.44 5.32
N GLN A 58 17.43 -1.40 5.90
CA GLN A 58 17.74 -2.06 7.17
C GLN A 58 16.91 -1.47 8.32
N ARG A 59 16.81 -0.13 8.38
CA ARG A 59 16.02 0.53 9.42
C ARG A 59 14.55 0.27 9.28
N ILE A 60 14.03 0.17 8.05
CA ILE A 60 12.66 -0.24 7.76
C ILE A 60 12.39 -1.64 8.30
N ALA A 61 13.26 -2.62 7.97
CA ALA A 61 13.13 -3.99 8.47
C ALA A 61 13.11 -4.05 10.01
N GLU A 62 14.03 -3.35 10.67
CA GLU A 62 14.11 -3.27 12.14
C GLU A 62 12.78 -2.75 12.75
N LEU A 63 12.25 -1.66 12.22
CA LEU A 63 11.02 -1.03 12.74
C LEU A 63 9.79 -1.91 12.51
N LEU A 64 9.70 -2.60 11.39
CA LEU A 64 8.62 -3.55 11.12
C LEU A 64 8.67 -4.76 12.04
N VAL A 65 9.86 -5.32 12.26
CA VAL A 65 10.06 -6.43 13.22
C VAL A 65 9.78 -5.97 14.65
N GLU A 66 10.13 -4.74 15.01
CA GLU A 66 9.80 -4.15 16.31
C GLU A 66 8.29 -3.97 16.49
N LEU A 67 7.56 -3.51 15.45
CA LEU A 67 6.10 -3.44 15.49
C LEU A 67 5.48 -4.83 15.70
N ASP A 68 5.97 -5.83 14.99
CA ASP A 68 5.52 -7.22 15.11
C ASP A 68 5.72 -7.74 16.54
N ARG A 69 6.89 -7.49 17.14
CA ARG A 69 7.19 -7.81 18.54
C ARG A 69 6.20 -7.15 19.50
N ARG A 70 5.91 -5.86 19.34
CA ARG A 70 4.94 -5.12 20.19
C ARG A 70 3.52 -5.68 20.07
N VAL A 71 3.10 -6.04 18.85
CA VAL A 71 1.78 -6.68 18.66
C VAL A 71 1.70 -8.01 19.39
N VAL A 72 2.79 -8.81 19.38
CA VAL A 72 2.85 -10.06 20.15
C VAL A 72 2.80 -9.79 21.65
N GLU A 73 3.58 -8.84 22.17
CA GLU A 73 3.69 -8.52 23.59
C GLU A 73 2.38 -7.96 24.16
N THR A 74 1.75 -7.04 23.44
CA THR A 74 0.45 -6.47 23.84
C THR A 74 -0.69 -7.47 23.71
N GLY A 75 -0.47 -8.56 22.96
CA GLY A 75 -1.53 -9.55 22.70
C GLY A 75 -2.69 -8.99 21.87
N THR A 76 -2.48 -7.90 21.13
CA THR A 76 -3.51 -7.19 20.38
C THR A 76 -4.27 -8.10 19.42
N LEU A 77 -3.59 -9.06 18.79
CA LEU A 77 -4.19 -10.03 17.88
C LEU A 77 -4.37 -11.43 18.51
N LYS A 78 -4.15 -11.59 19.82
CA LYS A 78 -4.39 -12.88 20.49
C LYS A 78 -5.87 -13.21 20.52
N ASN A 79 -6.18 -14.51 20.32
CA ASN A 79 -7.54 -15.06 20.41
C ASN A 79 -8.55 -14.47 19.41
N LEU A 80 -8.10 -14.05 18.21
CA LEU A 80 -8.98 -13.58 17.14
C LEU A 80 -10.19 -14.52 16.95
N ARG A 81 -9.96 -15.84 16.95
CA ARG A 81 -11.03 -16.85 16.79
C ARG A 81 -12.07 -16.84 17.93
N LEU A 82 -11.66 -16.52 19.17
CA LEU A 82 -12.58 -16.46 20.31
C LEU A 82 -13.32 -15.12 20.39
N ARG A 83 -12.72 -14.04 19.89
CA ARG A 83 -13.33 -12.70 19.86
C ARG A 83 -14.41 -12.56 18.78
N VAL A 84 -14.46 -13.45 17.81
CA VAL A 84 -15.53 -13.51 16.79
C VAL A 84 -16.93 -13.63 17.39
N ILE A 85 -17.06 -14.21 18.59
CA ILE A 85 -18.34 -14.31 19.31
C ILE A 85 -18.85 -12.91 19.73
N ASN A 86 -17.96 -11.95 19.95
CA ASN A 86 -18.29 -10.59 20.34
C ASN A 86 -18.59 -9.67 19.13
N MET A 87 -18.43 -10.14 17.89
CA MET A 87 -18.66 -9.34 16.66
C MET A 87 -20.10 -8.81 16.53
N VAL A 88 -21.06 -9.42 17.22
CA VAL A 88 -22.47 -8.95 17.20
C VAL A 88 -22.64 -7.67 18.03
N THR A 89 -21.70 -7.38 18.94
CA THR A 89 -21.79 -6.26 19.89
C THR A 89 -20.66 -5.24 19.74
N SER A 90 -19.64 -5.50 18.89
CA SER A 90 -18.49 -4.61 18.67
C SER A 90 -18.25 -4.35 17.18
N ASN A 91 -17.72 -3.17 16.85
CA ASN A 91 -17.46 -2.75 15.47
C ASN A 91 -16.26 -3.47 14.82
N GLY A 92 -15.56 -4.35 15.53
CA GLY A 92 -14.40 -5.12 15.10
C GLY A 92 -13.83 -5.96 16.22
N ILE A 93 -12.88 -6.86 15.90
CA ILE A 93 -12.22 -7.72 16.89
C ILE A 93 -11.13 -6.93 17.63
N VAL A 94 -10.46 -6.02 16.92
CA VAL A 94 -9.41 -5.14 17.43
C VAL A 94 -9.86 -3.69 17.30
N GLU A 95 -9.73 -2.92 18.35
CA GLU A 95 -10.01 -1.48 18.35
C GLU A 95 -8.97 -0.75 17.49
N SER A 96 -9.41 0.16 16.61
CA SER A 96 -8.53 0.91 15.72
C SER A 96 -7.55 1.79 16.50
N GLU A 97 -7.94 2.31 17.64
CA GLU A 97 -7.12 3.15 18.51
C GLU A 97 -5.86 2.42 19.00
N LYS A 98 -5.98 1.12 19.32
CA LYS A 98 -4.81 0.31 19.72
C LYS A 98 -3.83 0.11 18.57
N MET A 99 -4.33 -0.07 17.36
CA MET A 99 -3.48 -0.18 16.18
C MET A 99 -2.81 1.16 15.86
N GLN A 100 -3.53 2.28 16.00
CA GLN A 100 -2.96 3.62 15.84
C GLN A 100 -1.87 3.90 16.87
N GLU A 101 -2.06 3.51 18.13
CA GLU A 101 -1.07 3.68 19.19
C GLU A 101 0.22 2.90 18.88
N LEU A 102 0.11 1.66 18.45
CA LEU A 102 1.24 0.83 18.04
C LEU A 102 1.98 1.42 16.83
N ALA A 103 1.24 1.82 15.80
CA ALA A 103 1.81 2.45 14.62
C ALA A 103 2.51 3.77 14.96
N ARG A 104 1.84 4.63 15.77
CA ARG A 104 2.41 5.91 16.22
C ARG A 104 3.69 5.71 17.04
N GLY A 105 3.75 4.66 17.86
CA GLY A 105 4.95 4.33 18.62
C GLY A 105 6.14 4.01 17.72
N VAL A 106 5.95 3.18 16.71
CA VAL A 106 7.02 2.77 15.78
C VAL A 106 7.40 3.90 14.82
N LEU A 107 6.41 4.61 14.28
CA LEU A 107 6.65 5.77 13.41
C LEU A 107 7.38 6.89 14.16
N GLY A 108 6.99 7.15 15.43
CA GLY A 108 7.62 8.14 16.28
C GLY A 108 9.11 7.86 16.57
N GLU A 109 9.52 6.58 16.66
CA GLU A 109 10.94 6.20 16.77
C GLU A 109 11.77 6.55 15.53
N ALA A 110 11.08 6.72 14.40
CA ALA A 110 11.67 7.18 13.14
C ALA A 110 11.52 8.70 12.91
N GLY A 111 10.90 9.42 13.87
CA GLY A 111 10.61 10.85 13.73
C GLY A 111 9.48 11.15 12.75
N ILE A 112 8.61 10.15 12.46
CA ILE A 112 7.51 10.30 11.50
C ILE A 112 6.21 10.51 12.27
N HIS A 113 5.60 11.66 12.13
CA HIS A 113 4.34 12.05 12.79
C HIS A 113 3.29 12.49 11.80
N THR A 114 3.66 13.36 10.87
CA THR A 114 2.77 13.95 9.89
C THR A 114 3.32 13.79 8.47
N PHE A 115 2.51 14.11 7.47
CA PHE A 115 2.93 14.06 6.08
C PHE A 115 4.04 15.06 5.73
N ALA A 116 4.27 16.10 6.57
CA ALA A 116 5.42 16.99 6.45
C ALA A 116 6.77 16.29 6.66
N ASP A 117 6.79 15.14 7.33
CA ASP A 117 8.01 14.38 7.61
C ASP A 117 8.47 13.51 6.42
N PHE A 118 7.68 13.46 5.33
CA PHE A 118 8.05 12.74 4.13
C PHE A 118 8.95 13.56 3.21
N ILE A 119 10.00 12.91 2.69
CA ILE A 119 10.96 13.54 1.76
C ILE A 119 10.58 13.33 0.28
N MET A 120 9.52 12.57 0.02
CA MET A 120 9.00 12.27 -1.31
C MET A 120 7.47 12.17 -1.28
N PRO A 121 6.80 12.17 -2.46
CA PRO A 121 5.36 11.92 -2.54
C PRO A 121 4.97 10.56 -1.98
N VAL A 122 3.98 10.56 -1.08
CA VAL A 122 3.41 9.37 -0.45
C VAL A 122 1.90 9.34 -0.66
N ALA A 123 1.34 8.17 -0.94
CA ALA A 123 -0.10 7.95 -1.03
C ALA A 123 -0.56 6.73 -0.23
N MET A 124 -1.65 6.89 0.53
CA MET A 124 -2.27 5.86 1.37
C MET A 124 -3.77 5.79 1.08
N PRO A 125 -4.24 4.82 0.27
CA PRO A 125 -5.66 4.68 -0.02
C PRO A 125 -6.42 4.06 1.16
N ALA A 126 -7.62 4.58 1.43
CA ALA A 126 -8.61 4.04 2.36
C ALA A 126 -10.00 4.17 1.75
N VAL A 127 -10.98 3.41 2.22
CA VAL A 127 -12.36 3.48 1.73
C VAL A 127 -13.24 4.11 2.81
N ASP A 128 -13.91 5.21 2.48
CA ASP A 128 -14.99 5.74 3.33
C ASP A 128 -16.14 4.74 3.33
N ILE A 129 -16.44 4.14 4.48
CA ILE A 129 -17.43 3.07 4.59
C ILE A 129 -18.87 3.57 4.38
N VAL A 130 -19.10 4.87 4.59
CA VAL A 130 -20.45 5.46 4.47
C VAL A 130 -20.81 5.73 3.01
N SER A 131 -19.87 6.31 2.25
CA SER A 131 -20.06 6.62 0.82
C SER A 131 -19.63 5.47 -0.10
N GLY A 132 -18.72 4.61 0.36
CA GLY A 132 -18.04 3.61 -0.46
C GLY A 132 -16.95 4.21 -1.36
N GLU A 133 -16.64 5.48 -1.24
CA GLU A 133 -15.65 6.17 -2.06
C GLU A 133 -14.21 5.84 -1.62
N LEU A 134 -13.29 5.79 -2.59
CA LEU A 134 -11.87 5.65 -2.33
C LEU A 134 -11.27 7.02 -2.02
N THR A 135 -10.74 7.16 -0.82
CA THR A 135 -9.97 8.33 -0.37
C THR A 135 -8.48 8.00 -0.44
N VAL A 136 -7.68 8.91 -0.95
CA VAL A 136 -6.22 8.80 -0.98
C VAL A 136 -5.61 9.92 -0.14
N PHE A 137 -5.04 9.58 1.01
CA PHE A 137 -4.26 10.53 1.81
C PHE A 137 -2.88 10.72 1.18
N THR A 138 -2.46 11.96 0.95
CA THR A 138 -1.21 12.24 0.24
C THR A 138 -0.66 13.63 0.56
N ASN A 139 0.66 13.80 0.42
CA ASN A 139 1.33 15.10 0.40
C ASN A 139 1.51 15.67 -1.03
N ASP A 140 1.16 14.90 -2.08
CA ASP A 140 1.23 15.38 -3.49
C ASP A 140 -0.03 14.99 -4.27
N PRO A 141 -1.13 15.77 -4.14
CA PRO A 141 -2.39 15.47 -4.82
C PRO A 141 -2.31 15.63 -6.35
N GLU A 142 -1.29 16.30 -6.88
CA GLU A 142 -1.13 16.44 -8.33
C GLU A 142 -0.48 15.20 -8.96
N LEU A 143 0.42 14.51 -8.24
CA LEU A 143 1.02 13.28 -8.70
C LEU A 143 0.03 12.11 -8.64
N PHE A 144 -0.80 12.08 -7.60
CA PHE A 144 -1.76 10.98 -7.37
C PHE A 144 -3.19 11.33 -7.80
N LYS A 145 -3.35 12.36 -8.60
CA LYS A 145 -4.64 12.88 -9.05
C LYS A 145 -5.40 11.90 -9.93
N SER A 146 -6.63 11.64 -9.55
CA SER A 146 -7.56 10.91 -10.42
C SER A 146 -7.96 11.76 -11.62
N THR A 147 -7.82 11.20 -12.82
CA THR A 147 -8.31 11.81 -14.08
C THR A 147 -9.75 11.40 -14.41
N GLY A 148 -10.42 10.68 -13.51
CA GLY A 148 -11.79 10.17 -13.67
C GLY A 148 -12.41 9.83 -12.33
N ALA A 149 -13.55 9.17 -12.33
CA ALA A 149 -14.29 8.76 -11.12
C ALA A 149 -13.61 7.60 -10.38
N GLY A 150 -12.39 7.76 -9.88
CA GLY A 150 -11.65 6.69 -9.23
C GLY A 150 -11.48 6.90 -7.73
N TRP A 151 -11.00 8.05 -7.33
CA TRP A 151 -10.70 8.41 -5.93
C TRP A 151 -10.67 9.91 -5.72
N THR A 152 -10.77 10.32 -4.44
CA THR A 152 -10.60 11.70 -3.99
C THR A 152 -9.32 11.79 -3.17
N CYS A 153 -8.44 12.76 -3.47
CA CYS A 153 -7.27 13.03 -2.65
C CYS A 153 -7.64 13.92 -1.47
N VAL A 154 -7.21 13.52 -0.28
CA VAL A 154 -7.17 14.35 0.92
C VAL A 154 -5.70 14.65 1.19
N SER A 155 -5.32 15.93 1.15
CA SER A 155 -3.94 16.36 1.24
C SER A 155 -3.74 17.43 2.31
N GLY A 156 -2.56 17.40 2.95
CA GLY A 156 -2.13 18.35 3.96
C GLY A 156 -0.87 17.87 4.65
N ASP A 157 0.01 18.80 4.95
CA ASP A 157 1.26 18.51 5.68
C ASP A 157 0.99 18.09 7.14
N ASP A 158 -0.17 18.44 7.69
CA ASP A 158 -0.62 18.16 9.05
C ASP A 158 -1.38 16.81 9.19
N LEU A 159 -1.56 16.07 8.11
CA LEU A 159 -2.17 14.73 8.18
C LEU A 159 -1.36 13.81 9.10
N ASP A 160 -2.01 13.23 10.12
CA ASP A 160 -1.39 12.26 11.04
C ASP A 160 -1.15 10.93 10.32
N VAL A 161 0.12 10.55 10.16
CA VAL A 161 0.54 9.36 9.40
C VAL A 161 -0.03 8.09 10.01
N ALA A 162 -0.04 7.96 11.34
CA ALA A 162 -0.55 6.78 12.02
C ALA A 162 -2.06 6.62 11.80
N SER A 163 -2.83 7.71 11.82
CA SER A 163 -4.27 7.67 11.54
C SER A 163 -4.56 7.31 10.10
N CYS A 164 -3.82 7.87 9.13
CA CYS A 164 -3.97 7.54 7.71
C CYS A 164 -3.60 6.08 7.42
N ALA A 165 -2.48 5.59 7.98
CA ALA A 165 -2.07 4.19 7.82
C ALA A 165 -3.08 3.23 8.46
N CYS A 166 -3.63 3.55 9.64
CA CYS A 166 -4.67 2.74 10.28
C CYS A 166 -5.99 2.79 9.52
N ALA A 167 -6.38 3.95 8.96
CA ALA A 167 -7.55 4.05 8.09
C ALA A 167 -7.40 3.10 6.89
N SER A 168 -6.20 3.11 6.27
CA SER A 168 -5.85 2.20 5.18
C SER A 168 -5.82 0.72 5.59
N ALA A 169 -5.55 0.41 6.86
CA ALA A 169 -5.37 -0.95 7.38
C ALA A 169 -6.57 -1.48 8.20
N SER A 170 -7.67 -0.75 8.29
CA SER A 170 -8.89 -1.17 9.01
C SER A 170 -9.62 -2.31 8.28
N TYR A 171 -8.99 -3.50 8.25
CA TYR A 171 -9.49 -4.66 7.51
C TYR A 171 -10.82 -5.15 8.09
N PRO A 172 -11.88 -5.21 7.27
CA PRO A 172 -13.22 -5.56 7.73
C PRO A 172 -13.25 -6.89 8.50
N LEU A 173 -14.08 -6.96 9.53
CA LEU A 173 -14.25 -8.09 10.43
C LEU A 173 -13.07 -8.35 11.39
N VAL A 174 -11.92 -7.73 11.20
CA VAL A 174 -10.73 -7.90 12.06
C VAL A 174 -10.44 -6.64 12.85
N ILE A 175 -10.24 -5.51 12.16
CA ILE A 175 -9.93 -4.22 12.78
C ILE A 175 -11.17 -3.32 12.64
N ALA A 176 -11.54 -2.66 13.75
CA ALA A 176 -12.64 -1.71 13.74
C ALA A 176 -12.34 -0.56 12.75
N PRO A 177 -13.37 0.00 12.09
CA PRO A 177 -13.18 1.15 11.21
C PRO A 177 -12.51 2.32 11.95
N THR A 178 -11.60 3.00 11.26
CA THR A 178 -10.91 4.17 11.81
C THR A 178 -11.72 5.43 11.52
N THR A 179 -12.02 6.21 12.56
CA THR A 179 -12.61 7.55 12.41
C THR A 179 -11.49 8.58 12.29
N TYR A 180 -11.48 9.35 11.20
CA TYR A 180 -10.50 10.39 10.96
C TYR A 180 -11.10 11.51 10.12
N LEU A 181 -10.82 12.79 10.45
CA LEU A 181 -11.33 14.00 9.75
C LEU A 181 -12.86 14.01 9.55
N GLY A 182 -13.62 13.42 10.47
CA GLY A 182 -15.09 13.37 10.40
C GLY A 182 -15.66 12.25 9.51
N HIS A 183 -14.82 11.41 8.95
CA HIS A 183 -15.17 10.25 8.14
C HIS A 183 -14.85 8.94 8.86
N VAL A 184 -15.46 7.84 8.41
CA VAL A 184 -15.24 6.50 8.95
C VAL A 184 -14.65 5.63 7.83
N TYR A 185 -13.42 5.17 8.03
CA TYR A 185 -12.65 4.47 7.01
C TYR A 185 -12.50 2.98 7.30
N MET A 186 -12.52 2.19 6.24
CA MET A 186 -12.08 0.80 6.21
C MET A 186 -10.91 0.63 5.23
N ASP A 187 -10.30 -0.56 5.26
CA ASP A 187 -9.11 -0.91 4.48
C ASP A 187 -9.24 -0.55 2.99
N GLY A 188 -8.23 0.15 2.49
CA GLY A 188 -8.13 0.54 1.09
C GLY A 188 -8.14 -0.64 0.14
N GLY A 189 -7.70 -1.81 0.59
CA GLY A 189 -7.69 -3.06 -0.18
C GLY A 189 -9.06 -3.55 -0.62
N CYS A 190 -10.14 -3.04 -0.02
CA CYS A 190 -11.51 -3.30 -0.50
C CYS A 190 -11.74 -2.76 -1.91
N ARG A 191 -11.00 -1.72 -2.34
CA ARG A 191 -11.11 -1.12 -3.68
C ARG A 191 -9.79 -1.05 -4.43
N MET A 192 -8.64 -0.94 -3.74
CA MET A 192 -7.31 -0.77 -4.34
C MET A 192 -6.24 -1.38 -3.45
N ASN A 193 -6.10 -2.71 -3.49
CA ASN A 193 -5.11 -3.39 -2.65
C ASN A 193 -3.68 -3.21 -3.17
N LEU A 194 -3.47 -3.22 -4.49
CA LEU A 194 -2.21 -2.87 -5.14
C LEU A 194 -2.35 -1.48 -5.79
N PRO A 195 -1.78 -0.39 -5.21
CA PRO A 195 -2.09 0.97 -5.60
C PRO A 195 -1.29 1.50 -6.81
N THR A 196 -0.91 0.64 -7.75
CA THR A 196 -0.23 1.03 -9.00
C THR A 196 -1.00 2.04 -9.85
N PRO A 197 -2.37 2.02 -9.92
CA PRO A 197 -3.11 2.99 -10.71
C PRO A 197 -3.04 4.43 -10.19
N LEU A 198 -2.56 4.64 -8.95
CA LEU A 198 -2.43 5.99 -8.37
C LEU A 198 -1.36 6.83 -9.09
N PHE A 199 -0.33 6.18 -9.65
CA PHE A 199 0.77 6.91 -10.25
C PHE A 199 0.42 7.49 -11.62
N ASP A 200 0.64 8.79 -11.79
CA ASP A 200 0.76 9.35 -13.13
C ASP A 200 2.08 8.88 -13.75
N ARG A 201 1.98 7.98 -14.74
CA ARG A 201 3.11 7.36 -15.42
C ARG A 201 4.02 8.37 -16.14
N SER A 202 3.55 9.58 -16.39
CA SER A 202 4.37 10.65 -16.97
C SER A 202 5.25 11.33 -15.91
N SER A 203 4.88 11.22 -14.65
CA SER A 203 5.54 11.89 -13.52
C SER A 203 6.62 11.05 -12.84
N VAL A 204 6.72 9.74 -13.12
CA VAL A 204 7.74 8.81 -12.57
C VAL A 204 8.53 8.14 -13.70
N ASP A 205 9.70 7.59 -13.40
CA ASP A 205 10.53 6.90 -14.41
C ASP A 205 9.94 5.56 -14.84
N ALA A 206 9.40 4.81 -13.90
CA ALA A 206 8.63 3.60 -14.10
C ALA A 206 7.72 3.36 -12.89
N VAL A 207 6.67 2.58 -13.05
CA VAL A 207 5.83 2.11 -11.94
C VAL A 207 6.21 0.68 -11.59
N VAL A 208 6.63 0.49 -10.33
CA VAL A 208 6.94 -0.82 -9.75
C VAL A 208 5.78 -1.23 -8.86
N GLY A 209 5.15 -2.37 -9.14
CA GLY A 209 4.12 -2.95 -8.28
C GLY A 209 4.67 -4.14 -7.50
N VAL A 210 4.55 -4.12 -6.17
CA VAL A 210 4.89 -5.25 -5.31
C VAL A 210 3.62 -5.86 -4.79
N GLY A 211 3.29 -7.07 -5.24
CA GLY A 211 2.05 -7.76 -4.92
C GLY A 211 2.28 -9.09 -4.21
N MET A 212 1.20 -9.64 -3.68
CA MET A 212 1.20 -10.92 -2.94
C MET A 212 0.06 -11.82 -3.43
N ILE A 213 -0.15 -11.87 -4.75
CA ILE A 213 -1.19 -12.73 -5.33
C ILE A 213 -0.85 -14.19 -5.05
N ARG A 214 -1.77 -14.87 -4.38
CA ARG A 214 -1.66 -16.29 -4.05
C ARG A 214 -2.80 -17.07 -4.70
N GLN A 215 -2.53 -18.33 -4.96
CA GLN A 215 -3.60 -19.26 -5.26
C GLN A 215 -4.48 -19.45 -4.02
N LEU A 216 -5.80 -19.33 -4.21
CA LEU A 216 -6.73 -19.53 -3.10
C LEU A 216 -6.83 -21.02 -2.79
N GLU A 217 -6.47 -21.37 -1.55
CA GLU A 217 -6.61 -22.74 -1.06
C GLU A 217 -8.09 -23.19 -1.03
N PRO A 218 -8.39 -24.47 -1.15
CA PRO A 218 -9.75 -24.97 -1.02
C PRO A 218 -10.42 -24.52 0.28
N LEU A 219 -11.66 -24.04 0.19
CA LEU A 219 -12.43 -23.63 1.35
C LEU A 219 -13.16 -24.83 1.94
N ASN A 220 -12.70 -25.31 3.09
CA ASN A 220 -13.28 -26.46 3.79
C ASN A 220 -14.32 -26.06 4.84
N ASP A 221 -14.30 -24.81 5.31
CA ASP A 221 -15.28 -24.25 6.26
C ASP A 221 -16.26 -23.34 5.51
N LEU A 222 -17.54 -23.74 5.48
CA LEU A 222 -18.61 -22.99 4.83
C LEU A 222 -19.44 -22.14 5.79
N LYS A 223 -18.89 -21.78 6.97
CA LYS A 223 -19.55 -20.84 7.87
C LYS A 223 -19.60 -19.42 7.29
N PRO A 224 -20.59 -18.62 7.65
CA PRO A 224 -20.81 -17.29 7.06
C PRO A 224 -19.56 -16.39 7.05
N LEU A 225 -18.78 -16.38 8.14
CA LEU A 225 -17.55 -15.60 8.24
C LEU A 225 -16.49 -16.05 7.22
N ALA A 226 -16.28 -17.36 7.10
CA ALA A 226 -15.31 -17.92 6.16
C ALA A 226 -15.73 -17.64 4.70
N ILE A 227 -17.02 -17.70 4.40
CA ILE A 227 -17.57 -17.34 3.09
C ILE A 227 -17.36 -15.84 2.83
N ALA A 228 -17.65 -14.95 3.80
CA ALA A 228 -17.46 -13.51 3.65
C ALA A 228 -15.98 -13.17 3.38
N GLN A 229 -15.06 -13.72 4.16
CA GLN A 229 -13.62 -13.53 3.96
C GLN A 229 -13.14 -14.06 2.59
N ARG A 230 -13.66 -15.23 2.17
CA ARG A 230 -13.36 -15.78 0.84
C ARG A 230 -13.87 -14.88 -0.28
N THR A 231 -15.06 -14.34 -0.16
CA THR A 231 -15.64 -13.41 -1.15
C THR A 231 -14.78 -12.16 -1.30
N MET A 232 -14.33 -11.57 -0.19
CA MET A 232 -13.40 -10.44 -0.20
C MET A 232 -12.07 -10.81 -0.86
N SER A 233 -11.50 -11.96 -0.52
CA SER A 233 -10.23 -12.43 -1.10
C SER A 233 -10.33 -12.67 -2.61
N CYS A 234 -11.45 -13.18 -3.11
CA CYS A 234 -11.69 -13.35 -4.54
C CYS A 234 -11.69 -12.00 -5.27
N GLY A 235 -12.40 -11.00 -4.71
CA GLY A 235 -12.44 -9.65 -5.26
C GLY A 235 -11.07 -8.99 -5.25
N ALA A 236 -10.36 -9.03 -4.13
CA ALA A 236 -9.02 -8.47 -3.98
C ALA A 236 -8.03 -9.09 -4.97
N ASN A 237 -7.97 -10.42 -5.09
CA ASN A 237 -7.10 -11.08 -6.06
C ASN A 237 -7.39 -10.67 -7.51
N GLN A 238 -8.65 -10.48 -7.86
CA GLN A 238 -9.01 -10.03 -9.21
C GLN A 238 -8.58 -8.60 -9.47
N LEU A 239 -8.79 -7.70 -8.51
CA LEU A 239 -8.34 -6.31 -8.58
C LEU A 239 -6.80 -6.23 -8.66
N ASP A 240 -6.09 -7.00 -7.84
CA ASP A 240 -4.63 -7.03 -7.87
C ASP A 240 -4.08 -7.47 -9.22
N ARG A 241 -4.70 -8.47 -9.86
CA ARG A 241 -4.33 -8.89 -11.24
C ARG A 241 -4.54 -7.78 -12.26
N LEU A 242 -5.60 -6.98 -12.12
CA LEU A 242 -5.87 -5.84 -12.99
C LEU A 242 -4.87 -4.71 -12.72
N HIS A 243 -4.63 -4.39 -11.46
CA HIS A 243 -3.70 -3.32 -11.07
C HIS A 243 -2.25 -3.69 -11.40
N ALA A 244 -1.86 -4.96 -11.30
CA ALA A 244 -0.54 -5.43 -11.72
C ALA A 244 -0.22 -5.08 -13.19
N GLN A 245 -1.25 -5.02 -14.06
CA GLN A 245 -1.08 -4.63 -15.47
C GLN A 245 -0.75 -3.14 -15.64
N ALA A 246 -1.00 -2.31 -14.63
CA ALA A 246 -0.64 -0.90 -14.63
C ALA A 246 0.84 -0.66 -14.25
N ALA A 247 1.54 -1.66 -13.73
CA ALA A 247 2.97 -1.59 -13.43
C ALA A 247 3.83 -1.79 -14.70
N ASP A 248 4.99 -1.14 -14.75
CA ASP A 248 6.04 -1.42 -15.74
C ASP A 248 6.86 -2.65 -15.30
N ILE A 249 7.01 -2.83 -13.98
CA ILE A 249 7.63 -3.98 -13.34
C ILE A 249 6.67 -4.47 -12.26
N TYR A 250 6.22 -5.71 -12.36
CA TYR A 250 5.41 -6.34 -11.31
C TYR A 250 6.18 -7.47 -10.64
N ILE A 251 6.31 -7.39 -9.32
CA ILE A 251 7.00 -8.37 -8.48
C ILE A 251 5.94 -9.02 -7.60
N ASN A 252 5.76 -10.34 -7.75
CA ASN A 252 4.86 -11.09 -6.88
C ASN A 252 5.66 -11.82 -5.80
N LEU A 253 5.35 -11.55 -4.53
CA LEU A 253 5.96 -12.17 -3.36
C LEU A 253 4.93 -13.03 -2.61
N PRO A 254 4.57 -14.22 -3.12
CA PRO A 254 3.56 -15.07 -2.49
C PRO A 254 4.12 -15.80 -1.25
N VAL A 255 4.72 -15.05 -0.30
CA VAL A 255 5.30 -15.62 0.93
C VAL A 255 4.29 -16.51 1.66
N SER A 256 4.77 -17.66 2.11
CA SER A 256 3.97 -18.74 2.69
C SER A 256 4.19 -18.92 4.19
N GLY A 257 5.28 -18.38 4.73
CA GLY A 257 5.72 -18.55 6.12
C GLY A 257 4.79 -17.93 7.17
N ALA A 258 3.76 -17.19 6.77
CA ALA A 258 2.82 -16.57 7.69
C ALA A 258 1.41 -16.40 7.11
N ASP A 259 0.41 -16.38 8.00
CA ASP A 259 -0.91 -15.85 7.69
C ASP A 259 -0.92 -14.31 7.81
N ALA A 260 -1.85 -13.63 7.11
CA ALA A 260 -1.92 -12.17 7.08
C ALA A 260 -2.02 -11.52 8.47
N PHE A 261 -2.64 -12.20 9.43
CA PHE A 261 -2.84 -11.70 10.81
C PHE A 261 -2.05 -12.50 11.85
N GLN A 262 -0.99 -13.18 11.43
CA GLN A 262 -0.12 -13.94 12.33
C GLN A 262 1.08 -13.08 12.75
N ALA A 263 0.98 -12.45 13.91
CA ALA A 263 2.10 -11.73 14.52
C ALA A 263 3.21 -12.69 15.00
N GLY A 264 4.43 -12.20 15.07
CA GLY A 264 5.63 -12.97 15.44
C GLY A 264 6.33 -13.63 14.25
N THR A 265 5.96 -13.24 13.04
CA THR A 265 6.49 -13.84 11.80
C THR A 265 7.21 -12.83 10.91
N GLY A 266 7.33 -11.57 11.34
CA GLY A 266 7.86 -10.48 10.51
C GLY A 266 9.23 -10.76 9.92
N GLN A 267 10.21 -11.19 10.74
CA GLN A 267 11.54 -11.55 10.24
C GLN A 267 11.50 -12.71 9.25
N LEU A 268 10.69 -13.73 9.52
CA LEU A 268 10.56 -14.92 8.66
C LEU A 268 10.10 -14.54 7.25
N VAL A 269 9.08 -13.68 7.12
CA VAL A 269 8.56 -13.29 5.80
C VAL A 269 9.52 -12.39 5.04
N ILE A 270 10.30 -11.55 5.73
CA ILE A 270 11.35 -10.75 5.12
C ILE A 270 12.44 -11.66 4.53
N ASP A 271 12.88 -12.67 5.30
CA ASP A 271 13.94 -13.59 4.87
C ASP A 271 13.46 -14.49 3.71
N GLU A 272 12.22 -14.98 3.76
CA GLU A 272 11.60 -15.72 2.65
C GLU A 272 11.57 -14.88 1.36
N ALA A 273 11.22 -13.60 1.45
CA ALA A 273 11.21 -12.71 0.30
C ALA A 273 12.61 -12.45 -0.27
N ARG A 274 13.62 -12.31 0.59
CA ARG A 274 15.03 -12.19 0.17
C ARG A 274 15.48 -13.42 -0.61
N GLU A 275 15.16 -14.62 -0.12
CA GLU A 275 15.45 -15.88 -0.80
C GLU A 275 14.74 -15.97 -2.15
N MET A 276 13.46 -15.56 -2.22
CA MET A 276 12.70 -15.55 -3.47
C MET A 276 13.33 -14.63 -4.52
N LEU A 277 13.73 -13.41 -4.14
CA LEU A 277 14.38 -12.45 -5.04
C LEU A 277 15.78 -12.91 -5.44
N HIS A 278 16.51 -13.56 -4.54
CA HIS A 278 17.82 -14.16 -4.87
C HIS A 278 17.68 -15.30 -5.88
N ALA A 279 16.66 -16.17 -5.71
CA ALA A 279 16.41 -17.29 -6.62
C ALA A 279 15.85 -16.83 -7.98
N ASN A 280 15.11 -15.71 -8.01
CA ASN A 280 14.50 -15.14 -9.21
C ASN A 280 14.79 -13.63 -9.25
N PRO A 281 15.98 -13.22 -9.71
CA PRO A 281 16.35 -11.82 -9.79
C PRO A 281 15.40 -11.01 -10.66
N VAL A 282 15.09 -9.79 -10.22
CA VAL A 282 14.19 -8.88 -10.96
C VAL A 282 14.94 -8.25 -12.14
N ASP A 283 14.31 -8.22 -13.28
CA ASP A 283 14.79 -7.41 -14.42
C ASP A 283 14.40 -5.95 -14.22
N TRP A 284 15.37 -5.14 -13.79
CA TRP A 284 15.21 -3.71 -13.55
C TRP A 284 15.43 -2.84 -14.78
N SER A 285 15.52 -3.40 -15.98
CA SER A 285 15.81 -2.63 -17.21
C SER A 285 14.78 -1.53 -17.47
N ALA A 286 13.49 -1.78 -17.16
CA ALA A 286 12.42 -0.80 -17.33
C ALA A 286 12.47 0.36 -16.31
N ALA A 287 13.11 0.16 -15.16
CA ALA A 287 13.30 1.18 -14.13
C ALA A 287 14.51 2.09 -14.38
N ARG A 288 15.41 1.71 -15.30
CA ARG A 288 16.61 2.47 -15.61
C ARG A 288 16.30 3.50 -16.69
N PRO A 289 16.71 4.78 -16.52
CA PRO A 289 16.53 5.78 -17.55
C PRO A 289 17.30 5.38 -18.82
N SER A 290 16.58 5.14 -19.90
CA SER A 290 17.15 4.91 -21.23
C SER A 290 16.74 6.04 -22.16
N ALA A 291 17.56 6.32 -23.20
CA ALA A 291 17.21 7.28 -24.25
C ALA A 291 15.87 6.90 -24.92
N PHE A 292 15.59 5.60 -25.05
CA PHE A 292 14.34 5.09 -25.62
C PHE A 292 13.14 5.31 -24.69
N SER A 293 13.29 5.13 -23.37
CA SER A 293 12.23 5.40 -22.40
C SER A 293 11.92 6.90 -22.30
N ALA A 294 12.92 7.76 -22.41
CA ALA A 294 12.74 9.22 -22.48
C ALA A 294 11.98 9.63 -23.75
N MET A 295 12.30 9.02 -24.90
CA MET A 295 11.63 9.29 -26.18
C MET A 295 10.18 8.75 -26.20
N ARG A 296 9.94 7.55 -25.62
CA ARG A 296 8.59 6.98 -25.46
C ARG A 296 7.73 7.84 -24.55
N ARG A 297 8.28 8.35 -23.44
CA ARG A 297 7.59 9.28 -22.54
C ARG A 297 7.22 10.58 -23.26
N ALA A 298 8.16 11.20 -23.96
CA ALA A 298 7.90 12.42 -24.71
C ALA A 298 6.80 12.23 -25.78
N ALA A 299 6.74 11.06 -26.42
CA ALA A 299 5.68 10.73 -27.36
C ALA A 299 4.30 10.55 -26.68
N VAL A 300 4.26 9.87 -25.53
CA VAL A 300 3.03 9.71 -24.73
C VAL A 300 2.53 11.06 -24.21
N ASP A 301 3.43 11.91 -23.73
CA ASP A 301 3.10 13.27 -23.26
C ASP A 301 2.56 14.13 -24.40
N ALA A 302 3.16 14.06 -25.59
CA ALA A 302 2.69 14.77 -26.77
C ALA A 302 1.27 14.33 -27.19
N ILE A 303 0.99 13.02 -27.15
CA ILE A 303 -0.35 12.47 -27.45
C ILE A 303 -1.36 12.90 -26.38
N ALA A 304 -1.01 12.81 -25.09
CA ALA A 304 -1.88 13.21 -23.99
C ALA A 304 -2.18 14.73 -24.03
N ASN A 305 -1.21 15.56 -24.42
CA ASN A 305 -1.40 17.00 -24.61
C ASN A 305 -2.31 17.31 -25.81
N MET A 306 -2.17 16.56 -26.91
CA MET A 306 -3.07 16.69 -28.07
C MET A 306 -4.51 16.33 -27.71
N VAL A 307 -4.73 15.24 -26.99
CA VAL A 307 -6.07 14.81 -26.55
C VAL A 307 -6.69 15.84 -25.60
N ARG A 308 -5.92 16.39 -24.65
CA ARG A 308 -6.39 17.47 -23.75
C ARG A 308 -6.74 18.75 -24.50
N GLY A 309 -5.93 19.14 -25.48
CA GLY A 309 -6.20 20.30 -26.36
C GLY A 309 -7.47 20.12 -27.18
N TRP A 310 -7.77 18.92 -27.63
CA TRP A 310 -8.99 18.60 -28.39
C TRP A 310 -10.25 18.62 -27.50
N GLN A 311 -10.16 18.12 -26.28
CA GLN A 311 -11.26 18.16 -25.32
C GLN A 311 -11.62 19.57 -24.86
N SER A 312 -10.61 20.45 -24.64
CA SER A 312 -10.83 21.85 -24.27
C SER A 312 -11.42 22.68 -25.41
N SER A 313 -11.12 22.34 -26.67
CA SER A 313 -11.74 23.02 -27.84
C SER A 313 -13.19 22.63 -28.07
N GLN A 314 -13.63 21.44 -27.64
CA GLN A 314 -15.02 21.00 -27.72
C GLN A 314 -15.91 21.52 -26.60
N GLN A 315 -15.34 21.95 -25.46
CA GLN A 315 -16.11 22.57 -24.37
C GLN A 315 -16.34 24.07 -24.56
N ASN A 316 -15.64 24.71 -25.49
CA ASN A 316 -15.78 26.14 -25.81
C ASN A 316 -16.51 26.40 -27.15
N SER A 317 -17.08 25.42 -27.75
CA SER A 317 -17.99 25.48 -28.92
C SER A 317 -19.39 25.00 -28.57
#